data_d3bee1829cd906575eba95b306893923
#
_entry.id   d3bee1829cd906575eba95b306893923
#
_cell.length_a   1.000
_cell.length_b   1.000
_cell.length_c   1.000
_cell.angle_alpha   90.00
_cell.angle_beta   90.00
_cell.angle_gamma   90.00
#
_symmetry.space_group_name_H-M   'P 1'
#
loop_
_entity.id
_entity.type
_entity.pdbx_description
1 polymer ?
#
loop_
_entity_poly.entity_id
_entity_poly.type
_entity_poly.pdbx_seq_one_letter_code
_entity_poly.pdbx_strand_id
1 'polypeptide(L)'
;MAIRINGDNTTAAPGITRGDDTDTGLQFGTDEVSIVTGGTEQVKVDSSGRLLVGTSTSRSNSFGNSSIEQLETTGADASLQVTRNSNNSAPPIVSFGKTRSVSLGGVTAVIDGDQLGAVNFEGADGSALVLGAQIKAEVEGDPGANDMPGRLVLSTTANAASSPTERMRIDRNGTVIIGDSMIADNTDGQGFLFTNGGFIRLGNATGGGSASMAQFKTGASSTEVLRFRCDGDIENLNGRYQQISDAKLKENIVDAGSQWDDIKNIRIRKYNLRGDLGYSTHTQIGVVAQEIELVCPGLVNESYDLAEDGSNLETSKKSVAISVLYMKAVKALQEAMERIETLETRLTALEGGAS
;
A
#
# COMPACT_ATOMS: atom_id res chain seq x y z
N MET A 1 1.58 -39.93 50.60
CA MET A 1 1.13 -39.94 49.21
C MET A 1 1.90 -41.05 48.49
N ALA A 2 1.23 -42.12 48.06
CA ALA A 2 1.90 -43.24 47.43
C ALA A 2 1.82 -43.10 45.90
N ILE A 3 2.96 -43.28 45.22
CA ILE A 3 3.01 -43.45 43.78
C ILE A 3 2.72 -44.93 43.51
N ARG A 4 1.81 -45.19 42.57
CA ARG A 4 1.49 -46.54 42.12
C ARG A 4 2.04 -46.76 40.74
N ILE A 5 2.67 -47.91 40.52
CA ILE A 5 3.07 -48.37 39.18
C ILE A 5 2.06 -49.47 38.78
N ASN A 6 1.36 -49.23 37.69
CA ASN A 6 0.36 -50.18 37.12
C ASN A 6 0.98 -51.01 36.00
N GLY A 7 0.62 -52.29 35.94
CA GLY A 7 1.02 -53.14 34.83
C GLY A 7 0.19 -52.94 33.53
N ASP A 8 -1.01 -52.36 33.65
CA ASP A 8 -1.96 -52.26 32.53
C ASP A 8 -1.63 -51.13 31.54
N ASN A 9 -1.03 -50.01 32.05
CA ASN A 9 -0.55 -48.86 31.24
C ASN A 9 -1.53 -48.41 30.13
N THR A 10 -2.79 -48.18 30.51
CA THR A 10 -3.86 -47.69 29.66
C THR A 10 -4.29 -46.29 30.05
N THR A 11 -5.11 -45.59 29.25
CA THR A 11 -5.67 -44.27 29.63
C THR A 11 -6.58 -44.40 30.87
N ALA A 12 -7.32 -45.49 31.04
CA ALA A 12 -8.13 -45.76 32.24
C ALA A 12 -7.29 -46.17 33.43
N ALA A 13 -6.05 -46.65 33.24
CA ALA A 13 -5.11 -47.06 34.29
C ALA A 13 -3.68 -46.76 33.80
N PRO A 14 -3.23 -45.48 33.83
CA PRO A 14 -1.89 -45.08 33.42
C PRO A 14 -0.80 -45.83 34.18
N GLY A 15 0.37 -46.00 33.57
CA GLY A 15 1.47 -46.77 34.11
C GLY A 15 2.01 -46.22 35.43
N ILE A 16 1.95 -44.88 35.63
CA ILE A 16 2.29 -44.19 36.89
C ILE A 16 1.12 -43.34 37.32
N THR A 17 0.51 -43.64 38.47
CA THR A 17 -0.66 -42.95 39.03
C THR A 17 -0.47 -42.57 40.49
N ARG A 18 -1.36 -41.76 41.02
CA ARG A 18 -1.56 -41.61 42.46
C ARG A 18 -2.41 -42.72 42.99
N GLY A 19 -2.14 -43.20 44.24
CA GLY A 19 -2.77 -44.43 44.77
C GLY A 19 -4.29 -44.38 44.95
N ASP A 20 -4.87 -43.17 45.06
CA ASP A 20 -6.28 -42.87 45.22
C ASP A 20 -6.95 -42.24 44.00
N ASP A 21 -6.18 -42.07 42.91
CA ASP A 21 -6.63 -41.59 41.62
C ASP A 21 -5.97 -42.42 40.53
N THR A 22 -6.73 -43.39 39.97
CA THR A 22 -6.19 -44.47 39.16
C THR A 22 -6.27 -44.19 37.68
N ASP A 23 -6.91 -43.08 37.26
CA ASP A 23 -7.12 -42.68 35.87
C ASP A 23 -6.43 -41.33 35.50
N THR A 24 -5.61 -40.79 36.43
CA THR A 24 -4.76 -39.61 36.19
C THR A 24 -3.30 -40.01 36.39
N GLY A 25 -2.45 -39.77 35.35
CA GLY A 25 -1.03 -40.14 35.46
C GLY A 25 -0.27 -40.06 34.14
N LEU A 26 0.83 -40.83 34.10
CA LEU A 26 1.65 -41.00 32.90
C LEU A 26 1.40 -42.37 32.26
N GLN A 27 1.14 -42.37 30.97
CA GLN A 27 1.04 -43.57 30.16
C GLN A 27 2.28 -43.67 29.25
N PHE A 28 2.83 -44.88 29.11
CA PHE A 28 4.01 -45.15 28.26
C PHE A 28 3.63 -46.08 27.11
N GLY A 29 3.90 -45.64 25.90
CA GLY A 29 3.80 -46.45 24.69
C GLY A 29 5.18 -46.84 24.17
N THR A 30 5.23 -47.46 22.98
CA THR A 30 6.50 -47.71 22.30
C THR A 30 7.03 -46.36 21.77
N ASP A 31 8.15 -45.93 22.33
CA ASP A 31 8.80 -44.63 21.97
C ASP A 31 7.91 -43.37 22.16
N GLU A 32 6.89 -43.46 23.03
CA GLU A 32 5.98 -42.34 23.31
C GLU A 32 5.60 -42.22 24.79
N VAL A 33 5.19 -41.04 25.23
CA VAL A 33 4.69 -40.78 26.56
C VAL A 33 3.51 -39.81 26.52
N SER A 34 2.46 -40.15 27.32
CA SER A 34 1.27 -39.30 27.42
C SER A 34 0.99 -38.88 28.86
N ILE A 35 0.42 -37.68 29.03
CA ILE A 35 -0.20 -37.21 30.26
C ILE A 35 -1.71 -37.44 30.15
N VAL A 36 -2.23 -38.21 31.10
CA VAL A 36 -3.64 -38.61 31.16
C VAL A 36 -4.29 -37.93 32.39
N THR A 37 -5.48 -37.37 32.23
CA THR A 37 -6.33 -36.88 33.34
C THR A 37 -7.76 -37.35 33.14
N GLY A 38 -8.38 -37.90 34.22
CA GLY A 38 -9.76 -38.39 34.18
C GLY A 38 -9.97 -39.45 33.08
N GLY A 39 -9.00 -40.33 32.86
CA GLY A 39 -9.05 -41.38 31.84
C GLY A 39 -8.91 -40.92 30.40
N THR A 40 -8.56 -39.62 30.18
CA THR A 40 -8.40 -39.05 28.84
C THR A 40 -6.98 -38.53 28.62
N GLU A 41 -6.36 -38.87 27.50
CA GLU A 41 -5.07 -38.33 27.07
C GLU A 41 -5.21 -36.84 26.75
N GLN A 42 -4.44 -35.96 27.45
CA GLN A 42 -4.44 -34.52 27.28
C GLN A 42 -3.23 -34.05 26.49
N VAL A 43 -2.06 -34.64 26.74
CA VAL A 43 -0.79 -34.30 26.12
C VAL A 43 -0.05 -35.55 25.77
N LYS A 44 0.59 -35.57 24.60
CA LYS A 44 1.42 -36.70 24.12
C LYS A 44 2.72 -36.20 23.51
N VAL A 45 3.82 -36.83 23.83
CA VAL A 45 5.02 -36.81 22.98
C VAL A 45 5.02 -38.14 22.21
N ASP A 46 4.84 -38.05 20.90
CA ASP A 46 4.73 -39.21 20.05
C ASP A 46 6.10 -39.81 19.66
N SER A 47 6.10 -40.96 19.00
CA SER A 47 7.33 -41.66 18.57
C SER A 47 8.22 -40.91 17.59
N SER A 48 7.75 -39.77 17.05
CA SER A 48 8.52 -38.85 16.21
C SER A 48 9.02 -37.62 17.00
N GLY A 49 8.79 -37.60 18.32
CA GLY A 49 9.19 -36.50 19.21
C GLY A 49 8.33 -35.25 19.12
N ARG A 50 7.09 -35.35 18.58
CA ARG A 50 6.16 -34.22 18.46
C ARG A 50 5.32 -34.07 19.71
N LEU A 51 5.13 -32.82 20.16
CA LEU A 51 4.24 -32.48 21.28
C LEU A 51 2.81 -32.27 20.73
N LEU A 52 1.90 -33.13 21.12
CA LEU A 52 0.48 -33.07 20.75
C LEU A 52 -0.34 -32.72 21.98
N VAL A 53 -1.17 -31.67 21.91
CA VAL A 53 -2.05 -31.23 22.99
C VAL A 53 -3.50 -31.29 22.52
N GLY A 54 -4.33 -32.06 23.22
CA GLY A 54 -5.74 -32.26 22.89
C GLY A 54 -6.00 -33.23 21.72
N THR A 55 -4.96 -33.81 21.14
CA THR A 55 -5.04 -34.82 20.08
C THR A 55 -3.98 -35.91 20.30
N SER A 56 -4.29 -37.14 19.91
CA SER A 56 -3.36 -38.28 19.96
C SER A 56 -2.68 -38.54 18.60
N THR A 57 -3.15 -37.89 17.54
CA THR A 57 -2.71 -38.14 16.17
C THR A 57 -2.23 -36.83 15.53
N SER A 58 -1.00 -36.84 15.01
CA SER A 58 -0.48 -35.67 14.34
C SER A 58 -1.13 -35.48 12.97
N ARG A 59 -1.30 -34.21 12.61
CA ARG A 59 -1.87 -33.76 11.33
C ARG A 59 -0.80 -33.02 10.52
N SER A 60 -0.83 -33.15 9.21
CA SER A 60 -0.02 -32.35 8.31
C SER A 60 -0.66 -30.99 8.07
N ASN A 61 0.18 -29.95 7.98
CA ASN A 61 -0.19 -28.61 7.53
C ASN A 61 -0.32 -28.56 5.99
N SER A 62 -0.65 -27.41 5.44
CA SER A 62 -0.80 -27.18 3.99
C SER A 62 0.47 -27.45 3.16
N PHE A 63 1.64 -27.55 3.79
CA PHE A 63 2.91 -27.92 3.15
C PHE A 63 3.22 -29.41 3.23
N GLY A 64 2.31 -30.24 3.76
CA GLY A 64 2.50 -31.68 3.96
C GLY A 64 3.43 -32.05 5.12
N ASN A 65 3.81 -31.07 5.96
CA ASN A 65 4.67 -31.30 7.12
C ASN A 65 3.85 -31.47 8.39
N SER A 66 4.22 -32.42 9.24
CA SER A 66 3.68 -32.54 10.60
C SER A 66 4.47 -31.62 11.54
N SER A 67 3.78 -30.64 12.14
CA SER A 67 4.42 -29.70 13.08
C SER A 67 4.95 -30.39 14.31
N ILE A 68 6.06 -29.88 14.87
CA ILE A 68 6.67 -30.45 16.09
C ILE A 68 5.82 -30.20 17.33
N GLU A 69 4.97 -29.17 17.32
CA GLU A 69 3.98 -28.86 18.33
C GLU A 69 2.61 -28.63 17.67
N GLN A 70 1.56 -29.28 18.18
CA GLN A 70 0.20 -29.17 17.68
C GLN A 70 -0.77 -29.03 18.85
N LEU A 71 -1.65 -28.03 18.76
CA LEU A 71 -2.78 -27.84 19.68
C LEU A 71 -4.07 -28.07 18.86
N GLU A 72 -4.86 -29.07 19.24
CA GLU A 72 -6.09 -29.41 18.57
C GLU A 72 -7.19 -29.75 19.58
N THR A 73 -8.37 -29.16 19.44
CA THR A 73 -9.54 -29.43 20.26
C THR A 73 -10.80 -29.28 19.45
N THR A 74 -11.88 -29.97 19.87
CA THR A 74 -13.22 -29.78 19.32
C THR A 74 -14.02 -28.70 20.07
N GLY A 75 -13.48 -28.16 21.17
CA GLY A 75 -14.06 -27.09 21.97
C GLY A 75 -13.70 -25.69 21.44
N ALA A 76 -14.20 -24.67 22.13
CA ALA A 76 -13.95 -23.25 21.82
C ALA A 76 -12.55 -22.76 22.28
N ASP A 77 -11.74 -23.61 22.89
CA ASP A 77 -10.53 -23.27 23.67
C ASP A 77 -9.22 -23.51 22.89
N ALA A 78 -9.30 -23.74 21.56
CA ALA A 78 -8.12 -23.86 20.71
C ALA A 78 -7.41 -22.49 20.61
N SER A 79 -6.67 -22.12 21.64
CA SER A 79 -5.99 -20.82 21.70
C SER A 79 -4.59 -20.93 22.31
N LEU A 80 -3.67 -20.10 21.82
CA LEU A 80 -2.36 -19.87 22.44
C LEU A 80 -2.37 -18.46 23.07
N GLN A 81 -2.23 -18.39 24.40
CA GLN A 81 -2.11 -17.14 25.12
C GLN A 81 -0.69 -16.98 25.66
N VAL A 82 -0.02 -15.86 25.30
CA VAL A 82 1.27 -15.49 25.85
C VAL A 82 1.12 -14.19 26.62
N THR A 83 1.22 -14.24 27.97
CA THR A 83 1.02 -13.08 28.85
C THR A 83 2.27 -12.80 29.67
N ARG A 84 2.72 -11.55 29.66
CA ARG A 84 3.80 -11.07 30.54
C ARG A 84 3.25 -10.12 31.60
N ASN A 85 3.46 -10.46 32.86
CA ASN A 85 3.14 -9.58 34.01
C ASN A 85 4.42 -8.84 34.44
N SER A 86 4.54 -7.57 34.10
CA SER A 86 5.70 -6.75 34.50
C SER A 86 5.33 -5.28 34.63
N ASN A 87 6.05 -4.55 35.46
CA ASN A 87 5.86 -3.11 35.69
C ASN A 87 6.75 -2.26 34.75
N ASN A 88 6.92 -2.69 33.49
CA ASN A 88 7.67 -1.95 32.48
C ASN A 88 6.97 -2.04 31.11
N SER A 89 7.45 -1.29 30.11
CA SER A 89 6.87 -1.20 28.76
C SER A 89 7.16 -2.38 27.84
N ALA A 90 7.92 -3.40 28.27
CA ALA A 90 8.27 -4.52 27.40
C ALA A 90 7.09 -5.49 27.20
N PRO A 91 6.77 -5.89 25.96
CA PRO A 91 5.65 -6.77 25.64
C PRO A 91 6.01 -8.26 25.87
N PRO A 92 5.02 -9.17 25.90
CA PRO A 92 5.27 -10.57 25.54
C PRO A 92 5.65 -10.67 24.07
N ILE A 93 6.43 -11.68 23.71
CA ILE A 93 6.99 -11.82 22.35
C ILE A 93 6.79 -13.26 21.86
N VAL A 94 6.34 -13.41 20.60
CA VAL A 94 6.49 -14.63 19.81
C VAL A 94 7.53 -14.34 18.74
N SER A 95 8.64 -15.08 18.74
CA SER A 95 9.76 -14.86 17.84
C SER A 95 9.88 -16.01 16.84
N PHE A 96 9.97 -15.70 15.54
CA PHE A 96 10.38 -16.63 14.50
C PHE A 96 11.83 -16.33 14.14
N GLY A 97 12.68 -17.35 14.08
CA GLY A 97 14.08 -17.21 13.75
C GLY A 97 14.47 -18.18 12.64
N LYS A 98 15.20 -17.68 11.63
CA LYS A 98 15.72 -18.45 10.50
C LYS A 98 17.23 -18.33 10.42
N THR A 99 17.90 -19.43 10.27
CA THR A 99 19.34 -19.52 9.94
C THR A 99 19.54 -20.56 8.82
N ARG A 100 20.58 -20.42 8.04
CA ARG A 100 20.98 -21.44 7.04
C ARG A 100 21.92 -22.51 7.62
N SER A 101 22.17 -22.48 8.93
CA SER A 101 22.95 -23.53 9.59
C SER A 101 22.20 -24.86 9.55
N VAL A 102 22.95 -25.93 9.31
CA VAL A 102 22.48 -27.32 9.40
C VAL A 102 22.68 -27.94 10.79
N SER A 103 23.26 -27.17 11.72
CA SER A 103 23.52 -27.59 13.09
C SER A 103 22.66 -26.80 14.07
N LEU A 104 22.11 -27.48 15.10
CA LEU A 104 21.38 -26.82 16.18
C LEU A 104 22.27 -25.77 16.86
N GLY A 105 21.70 -24.58 17.11
CA GLY A 105 22.43 -23.44 17.69
C GLY A 105 23.36 -22.69 16.72
N GLY A 106 23.48 -23.12 15.48
CA GLY A 106 24.28 -22.43 14.46
C GLY A 106 23.58 -21.17 13.93
N VAL A 107 24.38 -20.17 13.53
CA VAL A 107 23.92 -18.84 13.09
C VAL A 107 24.47 -18.47 11.69
N THR A 108 24.40 -19.39 10.75
CA THR A 108 24.77 -19.12 9.36
C THR A 108 23.82 -18.09 8.76
N ALA A 109 24.38 -17.06 8.12
CA ALA A 109 23.63 -15.95 7.54
C ALA A 109 22.58 -16.43 6.53
N VAL A 110 21.43 -15.80 6.58
CA VAL A 110 20.39 -15.88 5.55
C VAL A 110 20.80 -15.02 4.34
N ILE A 111 20.11 -15.19 3.22
CA ILE A 111 20.36 -14.44 1.99
C ILE A 111 19.07 -13.77 1.51
N ASP A 112 19.16 -12.92 0.51
CA ASP A 112 18.00 -12.29 -0.14
C ASP A 112 16.95 -13.33 -0.57
N GLY A 113 15.68 -13.03 -0.30
CA GLY A 113 14.54 -13.91 -0.56
C GLY A 113 14.29 -15.01 0.48
N ASP A 114 15.17 -15.22 1.47
CA ASP A 114 14.90 -16.17 2.56
C ASP A 114 13.70 -15.71 3.41
N GLN A 115 12.78 -16.62 3.72
CA GLN A 115 11.67 -16.37 4.63
C GLN A 115 12.16 -16.45 6.08
N LEU A 116 11.95 -15.37 6.85
CA LEU A 116 12.33 -15.30 8.26
C LEU A 116 11.29 -15.96 9.17
N GLY A 117 10.03 -15.92 8.76
CA GLY A 117 8.91 -16.54 9.47
C GLY A 117 7.58 -16.23 8.79
N ALA A 118 6.56 -17.02 9.13
CA ALA A 118 5.23 -16.84 8.58
C ALA A 118 4.14 -17.20 9.59
N VAL A 119 3.01 -16.51 9.50
CA VAL A 119 1.73 -16.88 10.10
C VAL A 119 0.80 -17.30 8.97
N ASN A 120 0.42 -18.58 8.97
CA ASN A 120 -0.46 -19.17 7.97
C ASN A 120 -1.88 -19.26 8.49
N PHE A 121 -2.85 -18.96 7.64
CA PHE A 121 -4.28 -19.16 7.86
C PHE A 121 -4.75 -20.25 6.92
N GLU A 122 -5.03 -21.44 7.48
CA GLU A 122 -5.35 -22.64 6.73
C GLU A 122 -6.81 -23.06 6.97
N GLY A 123 -7.48 -23.56 5.95
CA GLY A 123 -8.83 -24.12 6.04
C GLY A 123 -8.88 -25.52 5.43
N ALA A 124 -9.78 -26.39 5.92
CA ALA A 124 -9.99 -27.71 5.34
C ALA A 124 -10.85 -27.60 4.08
N ASP A 125 -10.42 -28.22 2.97
CA ASP A 125 -11.16 -28.34 1.72
C ASP A 125 -11.99 -29.61 1.61
N GLY A 126 -12.02 -30.42 2.67
CA GLY A 126 -12.65 -31.73 2.72
C GLY A 126 -11.67 -32.90 2.52
N SER A 127 -10.44 -32.65 2.11
CA SER A 127 -9.37 -33.65 1.96
C SER A 127 -8.11 -33.30 2.76
N ALA A 128 -7.76 -32.00 2.87
CA ALA A 128 -6.55 -31.52 3.56
C ALA A 128 -6.74 -30.10 4.09
N LEU A 129 -5.77 -29.63 4.89
CA LEU A 129 -5.61 -28.22 5.19
C LEU A 129 -4.94 -27.54 4.00
N VAL A 130 -5.55 -26.44 3.53
CA VAL A 130 -5.04 -25.62 2.42
C VAL A 130 -4.85 -24.18 2.85
N LEU A 131 -3.83 -23.55 2.31
CA LEU A 131 -3.45 -22.18 2.68
C LEU A 131 -4.40 -21.16 2.05
N GLY A 132 -5.18 -20.46 2.86
CA GLY A 132 -6.12 -19.41 2.45
C GLY A 132 -5.50 -18.02 2.48
N ALA A 133 -4.62 -17.74 3.47
CA ALA A 133 -3.90 -16.47 3.60
C ALA A 133 -2.60 -16.64 4.37
N GLN A 134 -1.68 -15.68 4.21
CA GLN A 134 -0.38 -15.71 4.88
C GLN A 134 0.10 -14.29 5.20
N ILE A 135 0.72 -14.12 6.37
CA ILE A 135 1.56 -12.99 6.72
C ILE A 135 2.98 -13.53 6.88
N LYS A 136 3.95 -13.04 6.12
CA LYS A 136 5.33 -13.51 6.20
C LYS A 136 6.34 -12.35 6.20
N ALA A 137 7.48 -12.58 6.86
CA ALA A 137 8.64 -11.72 6.77
C ALA A 137 9.70 -12.41 5.90
N GLU A 138 10.33 -11.66 5.00
CA GLU A 138 11.37 -12.14 4.09
C GLU A 138 12.57 -11.19 4.12
N VAL A 139 13.75 -11.73 3.84
CA VAL A 139 14.95 -10.94 3.61
C VAL A 139 14.83 -10.21 2.27
N GLU A 140 15.14 -8.91 2.24
CA GLU A 140 15.11 -8.09 1.03
C GLU A 140 16.43 -7.35 0.84
N GLY A 141 17.40 -8.02 0.26
CA GLY A 141 18.78 -7.58 0.08
C GLY A 141 19.78 -8.44 0.87
N ASP A 142 21.06 -8.12 0.78
CA ASP A 142 22.12 -8.89 1.44
C ASP A 142 22.24 -8.48 2.91
N PRO A 143 22.04 -9.41 3.88
CA PRO A 143 22.25 -9.13 5.29
C PRO A 143 23.72 -8.91 5.64
N GLY A 144 23.98 -8.02 6.61
CA GLY A 144 25.30 -7.72 7.16
C GLY A 144 25.38 -7.94 8.66
N ALA A 145 26.53 -7.58 9.25
CA ALA A 145 26.71 -7.64 10.70
C ALA A 145 25.78 -6.58 11.38
N ASN A 146 24.84 -7.04 12.21
CA ASN A 146 23.79 -6.22 12.83
C ASN A 146 22.87 -5.50 11.81
N ASP A 147 22.76 -6.05 10.61
CA ASP A 147 21.94 -5.55 9.54
C ASP A 147 21.08 -6.69 8.96
N MET A 148 19.76 -6.49 8.94
CA MET A 148 18.78 -7.46 8.45
C MET A 148 17.72 -6.71 7.64
N PRO A 149 18.00 -6.40 6.35
CA PRO A 149 17.02 -5.77 5.49
C PRO A 149 15.84 -6.73 5.26
N GLY A 150 14.64 -6.32 5.62
CA GLY A 150 13.47 -7.18 5.59
C GLY A 150 12.25 -6.51 5.00
N ARG A 151 11.36 -7.32 4.42
CA ARG A 151 10.02 -6.93 4.00
C ARG A 151 8.95 -7.75 4.71
N LEU A 152 7.80 -7.14 4.94
CA LEU A 152 6.60 -7.80 5.43
C LEU A 152 5.62 -7.96 4.27
N VAL A 153 5.11 -9.18 4.04
CA VAL A 153 4.24 -9.52 2.91
C VAL A 153 2.94 -10.12 3.41
N LEU A 154 1.81 -9.61 2.89
CA LEU A 154 0.47 -10.13 3.12
C LEU A 154 -0.05 -10.74 1.82
N SER A 155 -0.51 -12.00 1.89
CA SER A 155 -0.95 -12.77 0.73
C SER A 155 -2.30 -13.42 0.98
N THR A 156 -3.11 -13.57 -0.07
CA THR A 156 -4.39 -14.30 -0.03
C THR A 156 -4.52 -15.22 -1.24
N THR A 157 -5.21 -16.36 -1.05
CA THR A 157 -5.50 -17.30 -2.13
C THR A 157 -6.80 -16.89 -2.84
N ALA A 158 -6.74 -16.75 -4.15
CA ALA A 158 -7.91 -16.45 -4.97
C ALA A 158 -8.82 -17.69 -5.14
N ASN A 159 -10.07 -17.46 -5.55
CA ASN A 159 -10.97 -18.56 -5.90
C ASN A 159 -10.34 -19.44 -7.00
N ALA A 160 -10.40 -20.76 -6.83
CA ALA A 160 -9.82 -21.78 -7.72
C ALA A 160 -8.27 -21.75 -7.82
N ALA A 161 -7.57 -21.00 -6.96
CA ALA A 161 -6.11 -21.04 -6.86
C ALA A 161 -5.66 -22.02 -5.76
N SER A 162 -4.46 -22.59 -5.90
CA SER A 162 -3.85 -23.51 -4.94
C SER A 162 -2.82 -22.87 -4.01
N SER A 163 -2.49 -21.59 -4.23
CA SER A 163 -1.47 -20.87 -3.46
C SER A 163 -1.82 -19.39 -3.31
N PRO A 164 -1.41 -18.74 -2.21
CA PRO A 164 -1.65 -17.32 -2.00
C PRO A 164 -0.77 -16.47 -2.93
N THR A 165 -1.37 -15.38 -3.41
CA THR A 165 -0.71 -14.31 -4.16
C THR A 165 -0.54 -13.11 -3.24
N GLU A 166 0.58 -12.41 -3.35
CA GLU A 166 0.82 -11.16 -2.62
C GLU A 166 -0.26 -10.12 -2.94
N ARG A 167 -0.72 -9.42 -1.90
CA ARG A 167 -1.70 -8.34 -2.00
C ARG A 167 -1.18 -7.02 -1.45
N MET A 168 -0.25 -7.09 -0.50
CA MET A 168 0.34 -5.94 0.14
C MET A 168 1.73 -6.30 0.66
N ARG A 169 2.66 -5.35 0.59
CA ARG A 169 3.95 -5.43 1.30
C ARG A 169 4.34 -4.10 1.93
N ILE A 170 5.21 -4.18 2.92
CA ILE A 170 6.06 -3.08 3.39
C ILE A 170 7.48 -3.50 3.07
N ASP A 171 8.16 -2.76 2.20
CA ASP A 171 9.53 -3.05 1.79
C ASP A 171 10.56 -2.60 2.83
N ARG A 172 11.83 -2.93 2.62
CA ARG A 172 12.97 -2.54 3.49
C ARG A 172 13.13 -1.03 3.66
N ASN A 173 12.60 -0.21 2.74
CA ASN A 173 12.68 1.25 2.78
C ASN A 173 11.46 1.87 3.51
N GLY A 174 10.52 1.06 3.98
CA GLY A 174 9.27 1.50 4.60
C GLY A 174 8.19 1.91 3.60
N THR A 175 8.34 1.58 2.32
CA THR A 175 7.30 1.80 1.30
C THR A 175 6.18 0.77 1.45
N VAL A 176 4.95 1.24 1.49
CA VAL A 176 3.75 0.37 1.50
C VAL A 176 3.23 0.23 0.08
N ILE A 177 3.16 -0.99 -0.41
CA ILE A 177 2.66 -1.35 -1.75
C ILE A 177 1.39 -2.17 -1.58
N ILE A 178 0.29 -1.76 -2.22
CA ILE A 178 -0.98 -2.48 -2.24
C ILE A 178 -1.34 -2.78 -3.69
N GLY A 179 -1.49 -4.06 -4.03
CA GLY A 179 -1.76 -4.54 -5.38
C GLY A 179 -0.60 -5.32 -5.97
N ASP A 180 -0.29 -5.12 -7.25
CA ASP A 180 0.80 -5.81 -7.91
C ASP A 180 2.16 -5.28 -7.46
N SER A 181 3.08 -6.18 -7.11
CA SER A 181 4.46 -5.86 -6.69
C SER A 181 5.27 -5.10 -7.76
N MET A 182 4.87 -5.16 -9.02
CA MET A 182 5.56 -4.50 -10.14
C MET A 182 5.52 -2.96 -10.06
N ILE A 183 4.62 -2.36 -9.26
CA ILE A 183 4.61 -0.89 -9.04
C ILE A 183 5.90 -0.40 -8.36
N ALA A 184 6.53 -1.25 -7.53
CA ALA A 184 7.75 -0.89 -6.81
C ALA A 184 8.94 -0.60 -7.74
N ASP A 185 8.99 -1.25 -8.90
CA ASP A 185 10.14 -1.23 -9.83
C ASP A 185 9.95 -0.25 -10.99
N ASN A 186 8.98 0.68 -10.90
CA ASN A 186 8.66 1.63 -11.98
C ASN A 186 8.22 0.96 -13.29
N THR A 187 7.83 -0.31 -13.23
CA THR A 187 7.28 -1.08 -14.34
C THR A 187 5.74 -1.02 -14.32
N ASP A 188 5.09 -1.57 -15.31
CA ASP A 188 3.65 -1.43 -15.61
C ASP A 188 2.69 -2.08 -14.58
N GLY A 189 2.96 -2.02 -13.27
CA GLY A 189 2.12 -2.59 -12.21
C GLY A 189 0.84 -1.81 -11.91
N GLN A 190 -0.19 -2.53 -11.43
CA GLN A 190 -1.47 -1.95 -10.99
C GLN A 190 -1.54 -1.91 -9.45
N GLY A 191 -1.89 -0.76 -8.88
CA GLY A 191 -2.12 -0.64 -7.44
C GLY A 191 -1.79 0.73 -6.86
N PHE A 192 -1.59 0.74 -5.54
CA PHE A 192 -1.25 1.92 -4.76
C PHE A 192 0.13 1.76 -4.15
N LEU A 193 0.93 2.81 -4.23
CA LEU A 193 2.24 2.91 -3.60
C LEU A 193 2.26 4.12 -2.68
N PHE A 194 2.58 3.89 -1.39
CA PHE A 194 2.84 4.94 -0.41
C PHE A 194 4.34 4.93 -0.11
N THR A 195 5.07 5.89 -0.67
CA THR A 195 6.52 5.94 -0.49
C THR A 195 6.90 6.58 0.84
N ASN A 196 8.05 6.20 1.38
CA ASN A 196 8.64 6.81 2.58
C ASN A 196 8.89 8.33 2.40
N GLY A 197 9.10 8.81 1.18
CA GLY A 197 9.23 10.24 0.83
C GLY A 197 7.91 11.02 0.78
N GLY A 198 6.77 10.44 1.16
CA GLY A 198 5.46 11.11 1.25
C GLY A 198 4.70 11.21 -0.07
N PHE A 199 5.04 10.44 -1.09
CA PHE A 199 4.31 10.41 -2.35
C PHE A 199 3.27 9.28 -2.37
N ILE A 200 2.14 9.54 -3.04
CA ILE A 200 1.15 8.53 -3.42
C ILE A 200 1.29 8.32 -4.94
N ARG A 201 1.68 7.11 -5.34
CA ARG A 201 1.71 6.72 -6.76
C ARG A 201 0.54 5.79 -7.05
N LEU A 202 -0.20 6.10 -8.10
CA LEU A 202 -1.26 5.26 -8.66
C LEU A 202 -0.75 4.68 -9.98
N GLY A 203 -0.61 3.36 -10.06
CA GLY A 203 -0.16 2.67 -11.27
C GLY A 203 -1.31 1.99 -12.01
N ASN A 204 -1.27 2.00 -13.35
CA ASN A 204 -2.18 1.27 -14.20
C ASN A 204 -1.39 0.62 -15.35
N ALA A 205 -1.19 -0.69 -15.29
CA ALA A 205 -0.38 -1.46 -16.24
C ALA A 205 -0.94 -1.56 -17.67
N THR A 206 -2.20 -1.20 -17.89
CA THR A 206 -2.86 -1.41 -19.21
C THR A 206 -3.08 -0.11 -19.98
N GLY A 207 -2.42 0.98 -19.60
CA GLY A 207 -2.76 2.32 -20.02
C GLY A 207 -2.10 2.83 -21.28
N GLY A 208 -2.74 2.71 -22.43
CA GLY A 208 -2.60 3.74 -23.46
C GLY A 208 -3.18 5.08 -22.99
N GLY A 209 -2.84 6.21 -23.66
CA GLY A 209 -3.16 7.58 -23.22
C GLY A 209 -4.60 7.86 -22.78
N SER A 210 -5.59 7.08 -23.22
CA SER A 210 -7.00 7.20 -22.80
C SER A 210 -7.36 6.36 -21.55
N ALA A 211 -6.45 5.58 -20.98
CA ALA A 211 -6.71 4.81 -19.77
C ALA A 211 -6.81 5.71 -18.54
N SER A 212 -7.58 5.26 -17.53
CA SER A 212 -7.73 5.98 -16.27
C SER A 212 -6.63 5.58 -15.30
N MET A 213 -5.93 6.54 -14.73
CA MET A 213 -5.02 6.35 -13.60
C MET A 213 -5.80 6.24 -12.29
N ALA A 214 -6.79 7.11 -12.08
CA ALA A 214 -7.68 7.05 -10.92
C ALA A 214 -9.09 7.48 -11.32
N GLN A 215 -10.11 6.83 -10.74
CA GLN A 215 -11.52 7.15 -10.94
C GLN A 215 -12.22 7.30 -9.59
N PHE A 216 -13.02 8.35 -9.46
CA PHE A 216 -13.93 8.55 -8.34
C PHE A 216 -15.37 8.33 -8.83
N LYS A 217 -16.08 7.41 -8.20
CA LYS A 217 -17.44 7.00 -8.59
C LYS A 217 -18.39 7.19 -7.42
N THR A 218 -19.66 7.47 -7.72
CA THR A 218 -20.72 7.61 -6.71
C THR A 218 -21.96 6.81 -7.08
N GLY A 219 -22.74 6.46 -6.06
CA GLY A 219 -24.03 5.78 -6.20
C GLY A 219 -23.93 4.29 -6.53
N ALA A 220 -25.07 3.61 -6.48
CA ALA A 220 -25.19 2.16 -6.71
C ALA A 220 -24.85 1.75 -8.16
N SER A 221 -25.00 2.66 -9.13
CA SER A 221 -24.68 2.46 -10.54
C SER A 221 -23.22 2.78 -10.90
N SER A 222 -22.39 3.07 -9.90
CA SER A 222 -20.94 3.39 -10.10
C SER A 222 -20.72 4.52 -11.12
N THR A 223 -21.54 5.59 -11.06
CA THR A 223 -21.38 6.76 -11.94
C THR A 223 -20.03 7.43 -11.68
N GLU A 224 -19.23 7.56 -12.73
CA GLU A 224 -17.94 8.25 -12.67
C GLU A 224 -18.17 9.76 -12.57
N VAL A 225 -17.53 10.40 -11.59
CA VAL A 225 -17.66 11.84 -11.32
C VAL A 225 -16.37 12.62 -11.53
N LEU A 226 -15.21 11.95 -11.37
CA LEU A 226 -13.88 12.52 -11.60
C LEU A 226 -12.94 11.41 -12.04
N ARG A 227 -12.08 11.70 -13.03
CA ARG A 227 -11.05 10.80 -13.53
C ARG A 227 -9.76 11.55 -13.80
N PHE A 228 -8.64 10.95 -13.37
CA PHE A 228 -7.30 11.31 -13.80
C PHE A 228 -6.88 10.31 -14.88
N ARG A 229 -6.46 10.81 -16.03
CA ARG A 229 -6.04 9.98 -17.17
C ARG A 229 -4.52 9.83 -17.22
N CYS A 230 -4.07 8.77 -17.88
CA CYS A 230 -2.64 8.50 -18.04
C CYS A 230 -1.94 9.50 -18.99
N ASP A 231 -2.69 10.21 -19.84
CA ASP A 231 -2.19 11.28 -20.71
C ASP A 231 -2.08 12.66 -20.02
N GLY A 232 -2.44 12.74 -18.73
CA GLY A 232 -2.39 13.95 -17.91
C GLY A 232 -3.69 14.75 -17.88
N ASP A 233 -4.73 14.31 -18.59
CA ASP A 233 -6.04 14.95 -18.58
C ASP A 233 -6.79 14.68 -17.27
N ILE A 234 -7.54 15.68 -16.81
CA ILE A 234 -8.47 15.59 -15.68
C ILE A 234 -9.88 15.78 -16.21
N GLU A 235 -10.70 14.74 -16.13
CA GLU A 235 -12.10 14.77 -16.56
C GLU A 235 -13.02 14.79 -15.35
N ASN A 236 -14.03 15.65 -15.36
CA ASN A 236 -15.10 15.64 -14.36
C ASN A 236 -16.47 15.80 -15.02
N LEU A 237 -17.48 15.15 -14.42
CA LEU A 237 -18.84 15.09 -14.97
C LEU A 237 -19.48 16.46 -15.18
N ASN A 238 -19.19 17.43 -14.31
CA ASN A 238 -19.89 18.73 -14.31
C ASN A 238 -19.09 19.84 -15.00
N GLY A 239 -17.86 19.61 -15.44
CA GLY A 239 -16.97 20.61 -16.05
C GLY A 239 -16.64 21.78 -15.13
N ARG A 240 -16.76 21.63 -13.80
CA ARG A 240 -16.57 22.70 -12.83
C ARG A 240 -15.30 22.52 -12.02
N TYR A 241 -14.47 23.55 -12.02
CA TYR A 241 -13.37 23.73 -11.08
C TYR A 241 -13.68 24.98 -10.25
N GLN A 242 -13.92 24.82 -8.95
CA GLN A 242 -14.27 25.90 -8.05
C GLN A 242 -13.10 26.26 -7.16
N GLN A 243 -12.75 27.54 -7.16
CA GLN A 243 -11.79 28.10 -6.22
C GLN A 243 -12.55 28.67 -5.01
N ILE A 244 -12.10 28.34 -3.79
CA ILE A 244 -12.60 29.00 -2.58
C ILE A 244 -12.17 30.47 -2.64
N SER A 245 -13.14 31.40 -2.67
CA SER A 245 -12.91 32.83 -2.92
C SER A 245 -13.71 33.74 -1.98
N ASP A 246 -13.97 33.26 -0.74
CA ASP A 246 -14.69 34.02 0.28
C ASP A 246 -13.89 35.24 0.76
N ALA A 247 -14.56 36.39 0.87
CA ALA A 247 -13.95 37.64 1.32
C ALA A 247 -13.27 37.56 2.70
N LYS A 248 -13.83 36.70 3.61
CA LYS A 248 -13.24 36.48 4.96
C LYS A 248 -11.85 35.84 4.95
N LEU A 249 -11.43 35.26 3.80
CA LEU A 249 -10.11 34.65 3.61
C LEU A 249 -9.12 35.57 2.89
N LYS A 250 -9.51 36.83 2.63
CA LYS A 250 -8.73 37.78 1.85
C LYS A 250 -8.55 39.07 2.62
N GLU A 251 -7.43 39.70 2.44
CA GLU A 251 -7.10 41.04 2.97
C GLU A 251 -6.56 41.93 1.86
N ASN A 252 -6.53 43.24 2.07
CA ASN A 252 -5.99 44.23 1.14
C ASN A 252 -6.61 44.12 -0.27
N ILE A 253 -7.94 43.91 -0.35
CA ILE A 253 -8.67 43.80 -1.60
C ILE A 253 -8.70 45.17 -2.29
N VAL A 254 -8.09 45.25 -3.47
CA VAL A 254 -8.06 46.45 -4.32
C VAL A 254 -8.36 46.07 -5.76
N ASP A 255 -8.79 47.02 -6.58
CA ASP A 255 -9.01 46.81 -8.00
C ASP A 255 -7.71 46.50 -8.72
N ALA A 256 -7.74 45.52 -9.63
CA ALA A 256 -6.60 45.20 -10.47
C ALA A 256 -6.29 46.36 -11.43
N GLY A 257 -5.02 46.73 -11.53
CA GLY A 257 -4.56 47.67 -12.54
C GLY A 257 -4.76 47.14 -13.99
N SER A 258 -4.42 47.98 -14.97
CA SER A 258 -4.56 47.59 -16.39
C SER A 258 -3.77 46.32 -16.73
N GLN A 259 -4.40 45.44 -17.48
CA GLN A 259 -3.81 44.22 -17.98
C GLN A 259 -3.70 44.19 -19.53
N TRP A 260 -3.99 45.34 -20.14
CA TRP A 260 -4.04 45.46 -21.60
C TRP A 260 -2.72 45.13 -22.28
N ASP A 261 -1.62 45.70 -21.81
CA ASP A 261 -0.31 45.54 -22.44
C ASP A 261 0.23 44.11 -22.19
N ASP A 262 -0.01 43.55 -21.03
CA ASP A 262 0.37 42.17 -20.71
C ASP A 262 -0.29 41.20 -21.71
N ILE A 263 -1.61 41.26 -21.81
CA ILE A 263 -2.38 40.32 -22.70
C ILE A 263 -2.04 40.60 -24.18
N LYS A 264 -1.83 41.82 -24.58
CA LYS A 264 -1.46 42.18 -25.97
C LYS A 264 -0.10 41.60 -26.37
N ASN A 265 0.85 41.54 -25.44
CA ASN A 265 2.22 41.14 -25.72
C ASN A 265 2.46 39.63 -25.52
N ILE A 266 1.55 38.91 -24.88
CA ILE A 266 1.63 37.44 -24.73
C ILE A 266 1.45 36.77 -26.11
N ARG A 267 2.35 35.86 -26.43
CA ARG A 267 2.35 35.11 -27.68
C ARG A 267 1.64 33.78 -27.50
N ILE A 268 0.60 33.55 -28.26
CA ILE A 268 -0.07 32.26 -28.34
C ILE A 268 0.62 31.40 -29.43
N ARG A 269 1.04 30.20 -29.08
CA ARG A 269 1.82 29.30 -29.94
C ARG A 269 1.03 28.03 -30.25
N LYS A 270 1.35 27.44 -31.43
CA LYS A 270 1.06 26.03 -31.69
C LYS A 270 2.35 25.25 -31.52
N TYR A 271 2.28 24.12 -30.85
CA TYR A 271 3.45 23.27 -30.56
C TYR A 271 3.03 21.80 -30.44
N ASN A 272 4.01 20.92 -30.47
CA ASN A 272 3.87 19.52 -30.08
C ASN A 272 4.79 19.26 -28.89
N LEU A 273 4.36 18.41 -27.96
CA LEU A 273 5.25 17.91 -26.93
C LEU A 273 6.28 16.93 -27.53
N ARG A 274 7.40 16.78 -26.86
CA ARG A 274 8.49 15.92 -27.33
C ARG A 274 8.16 14.46 -27.13
N GLY A 275 8.01 13.71 -28.23
CA GLY A 275 7.73 12.27 -28.22
C GLY A 275 8.88 11.42 -27.67
N ASP A 276 10.12 11.89 -27.82
CA ASP A 276 11.32 11.25 -27.26
C ASP A 276 11.36 11.25 -25.71
N LEU A 277 10.52 12.08 -25.06
CA LEU A 277 10.30 12.11 -23.62
C LEU A 277 9.02 11.38 -23.18
N GLY A 278 8.39 10.61 -24.08
CA GLY A 278 7.18 9.84 -23.78
C GLY A 278 5.87 10.63 -23.80
N TYR A 279 5.89 11.92 -24.20
CA TYR A 279 4.68 12.73 -24.25
C TYR A 279 3.90 12.51 -25.55
N SER A 280 2.58 12.77 -25.47
CA SER A 280 1.71 12.77 -26.66
C SER A 280 2.13 13.86 -27.65
N THR A 281 2.25 13.50 -28.94
CA THR A 281 2.78 14.39 -29.97
C THR A 281 1.71 15.12 -30.79
N HIS A 282 0.44 15.11 -30.38
CA HIS A 282 -0.58 15.89 -31.06
C HIS A 282 -0.34 17.41 -30.95
N THR A 283 -0.76 18.15 -31.96
CA THR A 283 -0.59 19.62 -31.97
C THR A 283 -1.48 20.26 -30.93
N GLN A 284 -0.88 21.09 -30.08
CA GLN A 284 -1.53 21.88 -29.04
C GLN A 284 -1.47 23.36 -29.36
N ILE A 285 -2.34 24.15 -28.73
CA ILE A 285 -2.29 25.60 -28.70
C ILE A 285 -2.10 26.06 -27.25
N GLY A 286 -1.19 26.98 -27.02
CA GLY A 286 -0.92 27.47 -25.66
C GLY A 286 0.20 28.48 -25.63
N VAL A 287 0.85 28.61 -24.48
CA VAL A 287 1.92 29.57 -24.20
C VAL A 287 3.22 28.83 -23.89
N VAL A 288 4.35 29.51 -24.07
CA VAL A 288 5.68 29.03 -23.68
C VAL A 288 6.12 29.81 -22.43
N ALA A 289 6.46 29.11 -21.36
CA ALA A 289 6.76 29.73 -20.06
C ALA A 289 7.88 30.77 -20.15
N GLN A 290 8.94 30.50 -20.91
CA GLN A 290 10.05 31.43 -21.12
C GLN A 290 9.62 32.71 -21.86
N GLU A 291 8.65 32.64 -22.78
CA GLU A 291 8.09 33.83 -23.45
C GLU A 291 7.16 34.61 -22.53
N ILE A 292 6.38 33.93 -21.69
CA ILE A 292 5.53 34.56 -20.66
C ILE A 292 6.39 35.30 -19.63
N GLU A 293 7.49 34.71 -19.20
CA GLU A 293 8.39 35.30 -18.20
C GLU A 293 8.91 36.68 -18.60
N LEU A 294 9.11 36.89 -19.91
CA LEU A 294 9.55 38.19 -20.45
C LEU A 294 8.48 39.30 -20.36
N VAL A 295 7.19 38.88 -20.34
CA VAL A 295 6.06 39.83 -20.32
C VAL A 295 5.45 39.93 -18.92
N CYS A 296 5.25 38.81 -18.29
CA CYS A 296 4.55 38.63 -17.00
C CYS A 296 5.30 37.64 -16.11
N PRO A 297 6.46 37.97 -15.53
CA PRO A 297 7.26 37.03 -14.75
C PRO A 297 6.49 36.43 -13.56
N GLY A 298 5.53 37.15 -12.97
CA GLY A 298 4.68 36.67 -11.88
C GLY A 298 3.71 35.55 -12.25
N LEU A 299 3.57 35.18 -13.55
CA LEU A 299 2.79 34.03 -14.00
C LEU A 299 3.61 32.75 -14.06
N VAL A 300 4.93 32.82 -13.96
CA VAL A 300 5.83 31.69 -14.14
C VAL A 300 6.31 31.19 -12.79
N ASN A 301 6.12 29.90 -12.55
CA ASN A 301 6.71 29.21 -11.41
C ASN A 301 7.78 28.25 -11.93
N GLU A 302 8.90 28.18 -11.22
CA GLU A 302 9.98 27.24 -11.49
C GLU A 302 10.06 26.21 -10.37
N SER A 303 10.19 24.94 -10.74
CA SER A 303 10.34 23.81 -9.81
C SER A 303 11.44 22.89 -10.28
N TYR A 304 12.20 22.33 -9.36
CA TYR A 304 13.19 21.33 -9.70
C TYR A 304 12.51 20.08 -10.32
N ASP A 305 13.22 19.44 -11.24
CA ASP A 305 12.86 18.10 -11.64
C ASP A 305 13.16 17.15 -10.48
N LEU A 306 12.37 16.10 -10.35
CA LEU A 306 12.52 15.14 -9.25
C LEU A 306 13.14 13.85 -9.79
N ALA A 307 14.09 13.29 -9.02
CA ALA A 307 14.56 11.93 -9.19
C ALA A 307 13.48 10.92 -8.78
N GLU A 308 13.69 9.64 -9.06
CA GLU A 308 12.74 8.57 -8.71
C GLU A 308 12.48 8.45 -7.21
N ASP A 309 13.45 8.78 -6.38
CA ASP A 309 13.35 8.80 -4.91
C ASP A 309 12.69 10.07 -4.35
N GLY A 310 12.29 11.01 -5.23
CA GLY A 310 11.68 12.29 -4.87
C GLY A 310 12.67 13.39 -4.50
N SER A 311 13.98 13.16 -4.58
CA SER A 311 15.00 14.19 -4.39
C SER A 311 15.05 15.16 -5.58
N ASN A 312 15.46 16.41 -5.33
CA ASN A 312 15.62 17.40 -6.38
C ASN A 312 16.82 17.09 -7.27
N LEU A 313 16.59 17.14 -8.59
CA LEU A 313 17.67 17.13 -9.58
C LEU A 313 18.25 18.54 -9.75
N GLU A 314 19.41 18.66 -10.39
CA GLU A 314 20.00 19.94 -10.77
C GLU A 314 19.23 20.67 -11.90
N THR A 315 18.38 19.95 -12.62
CA THR A 315 17.53 20.49 -13.66
C THR A 315 16.20 21.00 -13.10
N SER A 316 15.59 21.96 -13.79
CA SER A 316 14.30 22.55 -13.41
C SER A 316 13.37 22.67 -14.62
N LYS A 317 12.08 22.78 -14.33
CA LYS A 317 11.03 23.07 -15.32
C LYS A 317 10.20 24.26 -14.89
N LYS A 318 9.73 25.00 -15.90
CA LYS A 318 8.85 26.16 -15.72
C LYS A 318 7.41 25.81 -16.03
N SER A 319 6.49 26.31 -15.22
CA SER A 319 5.05 26.20 -15.41
C SER A 319 4.40 27.57 -15.42
N VAL A 320 3.21 27.68 -16.01
CA VAL A 320 2.46 28.94 -16.12
C VAL A 320 1.17 28.82 -15.34
N ALA A 321 0.86 29.83 -14.52
CA ALA A 321 -0.38 29.94 -13.76
C ALA A 321 -1.54 30.32 -14.69
N ILE A 322 -2.10 29.35 -15.41
CA ILE A 322 -3.13 29.56 -16.44
C ILE A 322 -4.41 30.20 -15.87
N SER A 323 -4.82 29.86 -14.65
CA SER A 323 -6.00 30.47 -14.00
C SER A 323 -5.84 31.98 -13.77
N VAL A 324 -4.62 32.42 -13.44
CA VAL A 324 -4.31 33.86 -13.28
C VAL A 324 -4.27 34.53 -14.65
N LEU A 325 -3.73 33.86 -15.69
CA LEU A 325 -3.76 34.36 -17.07
C LEU A 325 -5.21 34.60 -17.55
N TYR A 326 -6.15 33.72 -17.21
CA TYR A 326 -7.57 33.93 -17.51
C TYR A 326 -8.12 35.19 -16.83
N MET A 327 -7.79 35.46 -15.58
CA MET A 327 -8.25 36.66 -14.89
C MET A 327 -7.66 37.94 -15.51
N LYS A 328 -6.38 37.92 -15.93
CA LYS A 328 -5.76 39.02 -16.70
C LYS A 328 -6.50 39.25 -18.04
N ALA A 329 -6.85 38.18 -18.76
CA ALA A 329 -7.60 38.28 -20.00
C ALA A 329 -8.99 38.87 -19.79
N VAL A 330 -9.70 38.50 -18.71
CA VAL A 330 -11.00 39.08 -18.36
C VAL A 330 -10.87 40.58 -18.07
N LYS A 331 -9.85 41.02 -17.33
CA LYS A 331 -9.63 42.44 -17.05
C LYS A 331 -9.29 43.24 -18.34
N ALA A 332 -8.44 42.71 -19.23
CA ALA A 332 -8.16 43.33 -20.52
C ALA A 332 -9.41 43.41 -21.40
N LEU A 333 -10.32 42.43 -21.35
CA LEU A 333 -11.59 42.46 -22.06
C LEU A 333 -12.51 43.56 -21.51
N GLN A 334 -12.58 43.75 -20.19
CA GLN A 334 -13.32 44.87 -19.57
C GLN A 334 -12.77 46.24 -20.07
N GLU A 335 -11.44 46.42 -20.10
CA GLU A 335 -10.83 47.63 -20.66
C GLU A 335 -11.14 47.83 -22.15
N ALA A 336 -11.22 46.74 -22.95
CA ALA A 336 -11.63 46.83 -24.33
C ALA A 336 -13.09 47.30 -24.48
N MET A 337 -14.01 46.79 -23.65
CA MET A 337 -15.41 47.23 -23.62
C MET A 337 -15.54 48.71 -23.30
N GLU A 338 -14.86 49.22 -22.26
CA GLU A 338 -14.82 50.64 -21.90
C GLU A 338 -14.29 51.53 -23.04
N ARG A 339 -13.27 51.05 -23.77
CA ARG A 339 -12.74 51.76 -24.95
C ARG A 339 -13.73 51.77 -26.11
N ILE A 340 -14.43 50.68 -26.36
CA ILE A 340 -15.46 50.59 -27.38
C ILE A 340 -16.61 51.58 -27.08
N GLU A 341 -17.15 51.57 -25.86
CA GLU A 341 -18.21 52.50 -25.43
C GLU A 341 -17.79 53.96 -25.57
N THR A 342 -16.54 54.25 -25.25
CA THR A 342 -15.98 55.61 -25.45
C THR A 342 -15.93 55.99 -26.93
N LEU A 343 -15.50 55.07 -27.80
CA LEU A 343 -15.45 55.30 -29.25
C LEU A 343 -16.84 55.45 -29.86
N GLU A 344 -17.81 54.62 -29.45
CA GLU A 344 -19.21 54.76 -29.89
C GLU A 344 -19.81 56.12 -29.47
N THR A 345 -19.56 56.58 -28.27
CA THR A 345 -19.98 57.89 -27.79
C THR A 345 -19.39 59.03 -28.65
N ARG A 346 -18.09 58.93 -28.92
CA ARG A 346 -17.39 59.91 -29.77
C ARG A 346 -17.90 59.89 -31.20
N LEU A 347 -18.16 58.70 -31.75
CA LEU A 347 -18.72 58.54 -33.12
C LEU A 347 -20.12 59.19 -33.21
N THR A 348 -21.02 58.88 -32.28
CA THR A 348 -22.34 59.49 -32.19
C THR A 348 -22.28 61.01 -32.11
N ALA A 349 -21.35 61.59 -31.33
CA ALA A 349 -21.14 63.01 -31.22
C ALA A 349 -20.65 63.64 -32.52
N LEU A 350 -19.83 62.95 -33.29
CA LEU A 350 -19.34 63.39 -34.58
C LEU A 350 -20.45 63.35 -35.65
N GLU A 351 -21.24 62.31 -35.67
CA GLU A 351 -22.38 62.15 -36.61
C GLU A 351 -23.51 63.14 -36.32
N GLY A 352 -23.80 63.41 -35.03
CA GLY A 352 -24.81 64.38 -34.60
C GLY A 352 -24.40 65.86 -34.80
N GLY A 353 -23.10 66.15 -34.91
CA GLY A 353 -22.55 67.48 -35.21
C GLY A 353 -22.40 67.80 -36.71
N ALA A 354 -22.72 66.87 -37.60
CA ALA A 354 -22.64 67.00 -39.06
C ALA A 354 -24.00 67.33 -39.72
N SER A 355 -25.03 67.64 -38.92
CA SER A 355 -26.37 68.02 -39.37
C SER A 355 -26.63 69.53 -39.29
#